data_3e31caaba03790216c50575da210e330
#
_entry.id   3e31caaba03790216c50575da210e330
#
_cell.length_a   1.000
_cell.length_b   1.000
_cell.length_c   1.000
_cell.angle_alpha   90.00
_cell.angle_beta   90.00
_cell.angle_gamma   90.00
#
_symmetry.space_group_name_H-M   'P 1'
#
loop_
_entity.id
_entity.type
_entity.pdbx_description
1 polymer ?
#
loop_
_entity_poly.entity_id
_entity_poly.type
_entity_poly.pdbx_seq_one_letter_code
_entity_poly.pdbx_strand_id
1 'polypeptide(L)'
;MSYKHISLLTRIESTLRKLSSRKLISFNIYGWVMDFKYTEEKEIIKINNIRIHKYTLLYTSNCIMDIYSDEKKITCFSNKLVFLERGVNISVRMQKHNLSNKPYVAFRLSGDMLRHLKSTLMIIYGISNVDANGYRDISKKIAIRDVDKALLDLLENASNHNESSFISTLIYLVSRIENNEKIIESIYISSMSFFSDKVRDIIEKNLSRKWTLAIIADVFNVSEITIRKRLESERANFNQILMQSRMSKAALLLLENSYQVSQVSNMIGISSVSYFIRLFNNHFGVTPKQFYNYFKSG
;
A
#
# COMPACT_ATOMS: atom_id res chain seq x y z
N MET A 1 35.36 -8.07 42.51
CA MET A 1 34.19 -8.71 41.81
C MET A 1 34.69 -9.69 40.79
N SER A 2 34.37 -10.97 40.94
CA SER A 2 34.95 -12.07 40.17
C SER A 2 34.42 -12.13 38.76
N TYR A 3 35.28 -12.43 37.78
CA TYR A 3 34.98 -12.63 36.34
C TYR A 3 33.81 -13.58 36.04
N LYS A 4 33.46 -14.46 36.97
CA LYS A 4 32.29 -15.37 36.89
C LYS A 4 30.95 -14.65 36.92
N HIS A 5 30.85 -13.49 37.61
CA HIS A 5 29.59 -12.75 37.67
C HIS A 5 29.27 -11.96 36.40
N ILE A 6 30.28 -11.52 35.65
CA ILE A 6 30.11 -10.80 34.37
C ILE A 6 29.61 -11.76 33.28
N SER A 7 30.12 -13.01 33.27
CA SER A 7 29.67 -14.01 32.29
C SER A 7 28.24 -14.53 32.54
N LEU A 8 27.76 -14.48 33.78
CA LEU A 8 26.39 -14.83 34.10
C LEU A 8 25.40 -13.75 33.69
N LEU A 9 25.76 -12.48 33.92
CA LEU A 9 24.94 -11.34 33.48
C LEU A 9 24.82 -11.24 31.95
N THR A 10 25.89 -11.48 31.21
CA THR A 10 25.83 -11.50 29.72
C THR A 10 25.03 -12.70 29.18
N ARG A 11 25.04 -13.84 29.84
CA ARG A 11 24.17 -14.98 29.50
C ARG A 11 22.71 -14.72 29.84
N ILE A 12 22.41 -14.10 30.96
CA ILE A 12 21.05 -13.70 31.35
C ILE A 12 20.51 -12.65 30.36
N GLU A 13 21.31 -11.64 29.97
CA GLU A 13 20.93 -10.66 28.95
C GLU A 13 20.62 -11.31 27.60
N SER A 14 21.43 -12.29 27.16
CA SER A 14 21.21 -12.98 25.89
C SER A 14 19.96 -13.85 25.90
N THR A 15 19.61 -14.43 27.06
CA THR A 15 18.40 -15.26 27.24
C THR A 15 17.16 -14.38 27.38
N LEU A 16 17.27 -13.24 28.06
CA LEU A 16 16.18 -12.26 28.17
C LEU A 16 15.86 -11.59 26.82
N ARG A 17 16.86 -11.33 25.98
CA ARG A 17 16.64 -10.87 24.60
C ARG A 17 15.88 -11.88 23.74
N LYS A 18 15.93 -13.16 24.04
CA LYS A 18 15.19 -14.22 23.34
C LYS A 18 13.76 -14.44 23.85
N LEU A 19 13.45 -14.03 25.08
CA LEU A 19 12.16 -14.24 25.75
C LEU A 19 11.26 -13.00 25.78
N SER A 20 11.70 -11.89 25.24
CA SER A 20 11.03 -10.60 25.33
C SER A 20 9.96 -10.41 24.29
N SER A 21 8.79 -10.84 24.59
CA SER A 21 7.56 -10.17 24.19
C SER A 21 6.67 -10.01 25.41
N ARG A 22 6.59 -8.77 25.92
CA ARG A 22 5.66 -8.27 26.95
C ARG A 22 5.95 -8.62 28.42
N LYS A 23 6.36 -7.64 29.19
CA LYS A 23 5.91 -7.21 30.54
C LYS A 23 7.05 -6.54 31.28
N LEU A 24 6.74 -5.56 32.13
CA LEU A 24 7.65 -5.14 33.21
C LEU A 24 8.11 -6.39 33.95
N ILE A 25 9.37 -6.72 33.85
CA ILE A 25 9.95 -7.82 34.62
C ILE A 25 10.81 -7.15 35.68
N SER A 26 10.29 -7.11 36.91
CA SER A 26 11.06 -6.73 38.07
C SER A 26 11.77 -7.98 38.61
N PHE A 27 13.08 -7.89 38.73
CA PHE A 27 13.89 -8.92 39.43
C PHE A 27 14.46 -8.33 40.69
N ASN A 28 14.30 -9.06 41.78
CA ASN A 28 14.96 -8.73 43.04
C ASN A 28 16.22 -9.61 43.14
N ILE A 29 17.39 -9.00 42.92
CA ILE A 29 18.67 -9.67 43.13
C ILE A 29 19.40 -8.88 44.23
N TYR A 30 19.57 -9.49 45.40
CA TYR A 30 20.30 -8.91 46.54
C TYR A 30 19.77 -7.56 47.06
N GLY A 31 18.45 -7.38 47.10
CA GLY A 31 17.85 -6.16 47.67
C GLY A 31 17.86 -4.90 46.73
N TRP A 32 18.26 -5.02 45.49
CA TRP A 32 18.17 -3.97 44.51
C TRP A 32 17.04 -4.28 43.53
N VAL A 33 16.06 -3.38 43.47
CA VAL A 33 15.01 -3.40 42.43
C VAL A 33 15.51 -2.66 41.23
N MET A 34 15.82 -3.35 40.13
CA MET A 34 16.12 -2.70 38.84
C MET A 34 14.86 -2.79 37.99
N ASP A 35 14.18 -1.67 37.83
CA ASP A 35 13.10 -1.51 36.87
C ASP A 35 13.69 -1.30 35.47
N PHE A 36 13.74 -2.34 34.66
CA PHE A 36 13.99 -2.20 33.24
C PHE A 36 12.70 -1.74 32.55
N LYS A 37 12.57 -0.45 32.26
CA LYS A 37 11.60 0.03 31.26
C LYS A 37 12.04 -0.51 29.92
N TYR A 38 11.41 -1.62 29.49
CA TYR A 38 11.52 -2.06 28.11
C TYR A 38 10.72 -1.10 27.26
N THR A 39 11.38 -0.18 26.56
CA THR A 39 10.79 0.57 25.46
C THR A 39 10.57 -0.44 24.35
N GLU A 40 9.31 -0.82 24.06
CA GLU A 40 8.97 -1.56 22.85
C GLU A 40 9.63 -0.82 21.67
N GLU A 41 10.64 -1.41 21.03
CA GLU A 41 11.16 -0.90 19.77
C GLU A 41 10.02 -1.02 18.75
N LYS A 42 9.32 0.08 18.55
CA LYS A 42 8.24 0.16 17.59
C LYS A 42 8.87 0.07 16.21
N GLU A 43 8.55 -0.99 15.47
CA GLU A 43 9.06 -1.17 14.13
C GLU A 43 8.49 -0.08 13.22
N ILE A 44 9.38 0.74 12.67
CA ILE A 44 9.04 1.84 11.77
C ILE A 44 9.62 1.52 10.40
N ILE A 45 8.79 1.68 9.37
CA ILE A 45 9.24 1.63 7.98
C ILE A 45 8.86 2.90 7.24
N LYS A 46 9.73 3.36 6.35
CA LYS A 46 9.44 4.43 5.40
C LYS A 46 9.53 3.87 3.99
N ILE A 47 8.43 3.96 3.23
CA ILE A 47 8.34 3.47 1.86
C ILE A 47 8.00 4.65 0.96
N ASN A 48 8.81 4.86 -0.08
CA ASN A 48 8.67 5.95 -1.02
C ASN A 48 7.96 5.49 -2.30
N ASN A 49 7.48 6.44 -3.10
CA ASN A 49 7.02 6.23 -4.48
C ASN A 49 5.96 5.14 -4.67
N ILE A 50 5.04 5.01 -3.70
CA ILE A 50 3.91 4.09 -3.83
C ILE A 50 2.87 4.74 -4.75
N ARG A 51 2.71 4.19 -5.94
CA ARG A 51 1.62 4.61 -6.82
C ARG A 51 0.40 3.73 -6.62
N ILE A 52 -0.73 4.36 -6.34
CA ILE A 52 -2.01 3.67 -6.15
C ILE A 52 -2.62 3.40 -7.53
N HIS A 53 -2.49 2.16 -8.04
CA HIS A 53 -2.97 1.78 -9.38
C HIS A 53 -4.46 1.45 -9.44
N LYS A 54 -5.04 1.02 -8.32
CA LYS A 54 -6.47 0.75 -8.17
C LYS A 54 -7.01 1.58 -7.03
N TYR A 55 -8.24 2.03 -7.12
CA TYR A 55 -8.91 2.63 -5.96
C TYR A 55 -8.80 1.68 -4.77
N THR A 56 -8.26 2.17 -3.68
CA THR A 56 -7.93 1.32 -2.53
C THR A 56 -8.55 1.87 -1.25
N LEU A 57 -9.29 1.02 -0.55
CA LEU A 57 -9.64 1.25 0.84
C LEU A 57 -8.60 0.55 1.71
N LEU A 58 -8.13 1.24 2.73
CA LEU A 58 -7.12 0.72 3.64
C LEU A 58 -7.58 0.97 5.08
N TYR A 59 -7.71 -0.10 5.87
CA TYR A 59 -8.05 -0.02 7.28
C TYR A 59 -6.80 -0.18 8.13
N THR A 60 -6.46 0.84 8.91
CA THR A 60 -5.26 0.90 9.75
C THR A 60 -5.46 0.15 11.06
N SER A 61 -5.55 -1.19 11.00
CA SER A 61 -5.86 -2.03 12.17
C SER A 61 -4.78 -2.01 13.25
N ASN A 62 -3.51 -1.87 12.86
CA ASN A 62 -2.37 -2.07 13.75
C ASN A 62 -1.22 -1.09 13.50
N CYS A 63 -1.49 0.10 12.98
CA CYS A 63 -0.44 1.08 12.75
C CYS A 63 -0.92 2.52 12.84
N ILE A 64 0.03 3.42 13.11
CA ILE A 64 -0.08 4.83 12.77
C ILE A 64 0.65 5.02 11.43
N MET A 65 0.03 5.73 10.51
CA MET A 65 0.56 5.95 9.17
C MET A 65 0.62 7.45 8.85
N ASP A 66 1.81 7.95 8.58
CA ASP A 66 2.01 9.26 7.97
C ASP A 66 2.09 9.09 6.45
N ILE A 67 1.23 9.77 5.73
CA ILE A 67 1.17 9.76 4.26
C ILE A 67 1.70 11.09 3.75
N TYR A 68 2.65 11.05 2.84
CA TYR A 68 3.28 12.22 2.24
C TYR A 68 3.02 12.24 0.73
N SER A 69 2.63 13.40 0.20
CA SER A 69 2.56 13.70 -1.23
C SER A 69 2.63 15.21 -1.44
N ASP A 70 3.35 15.66 -2.46
CA ASP A 70 3.46 17.07 -2.84
C ASP A 70 3.77 17.99 -1.63
N GLU A 71 4.78 17.62 -0.81
CA GLU A 71 5.21 18.32 0.40
C GLU A 71 4.18 18.36 1.55
N LYS A 72 3.00 17.80 1.35
CA LYS A 72 1.96 17.71 2.38
C LYS A 72 2.04 16.39 3.12
N LYS A 73 1.72 16.46 4.41
CA LYS A 73 1.63 15.31 5.32
C LYS A 73 0.21 15.14 5.81
N ILE A 74 -0.30 13.93 5.77
CA ILE A 74 -1.55 13.52 6.39
C ILE A 74 -1.25 12.40 7.36
N THR A 75 -1.59 12.58 8.64
CA THR A 75 -1.42 11.52 9.66
C THR A 75 -2.72 10.75 9.81
N CYS A 76 -2.64 9.43 9.67
CA CYS A 76 -3.71 8.50 9.91
C CYS A 76 -3.41 7.68 11.16
N PHE A 77 -4.25 7.80 12.17
CA PHE A 77 -4.18 6.99 13.39
C PHE A 77 -4.74 5.58 13.13
N SER A 78 -4.57 4.69 14.11
CA SER A 78 -5.15 3.34 14.06
C SER A 78 -6.68 3.37 14.03
N ASN A 79 -7.26 2.30 13.54
CA ASN A 79 -8.71 2.10 13.45
C ASN A 79 -9.43 3.14 12.57
N LYS A 80 -8.76 3.62 11.53
CA LYS A 80 -9.34 4.50 10.52
C LYS A 80 -9.43 3.81 9.18
N LEU A 81 -10.45 4.15 8.42
CA LEU A 81 -10.59 3.77 7.03
C LEU A 81 -10.06 4.89 6.13
N VAL A 82 -9.10 4.56 5.28
CA VAL A 82 -8.46 5.47 4.34
C VAL A 82 -8.91 5.12 2.93
N PHE A 83 -9.47 6.10 2.24
CA PHE A 83 -9.83 6.01 0.83
C PHE A 83 -8.72 6.63 0.00
N LEU A 84 -8.11 5.85 -0.88
CA LEU A 84 -7.00 6.26 -1.73
C LEU A 84 -7.45 6.28 -3.19
N GLU A 85 -7.46 7.47 -3.78
CA GLU A 85 -7.80 7.68 -5.19
C GLU A 85 -6.77 7.00 -6.10
N ARG A 86 -7.23 6.42 -7.20
CA ARG A 86 -6.36 5.85 -8.23
C ARG A 86 -5.47 6.92 -8.84
N GLY A 87 -4.21 6.58 -9.08
CA GLY A 87 -3.24 7.47 -9.71
C GLY A 87 -2.46 8.34 -8.73
N VAL A 88 -2.85 8.42 -7.45
CA VAL A 88 -2.07 9.17 -6.45
C VAL A 88 -0.72 8.49 -6.21
N ASN A 89 0.33 9.29 -6.11
CA ASN A 89 1.68 8.85 -5.74
C ASN A 89 1.97 9.33 -4.32
N ILE A 90 2.29 8.41 -3.42
CA ILE A 90 2.51 8.71 -2.01
C ILE A 90 3.81 8.08 -1.50
N SER A 91 4.34 8.68 -0.46
CA SER A 91 5.32 8.02 0.42
C SER A 91 4.67 7.83 1.78
N VAL A 92 4.96 6.75 2.46
CA VAL A 92 4.37 6.45 3.77
C VAL A 92 5.45 6.17 4.80
N ARG A 93 5.21 6.65 6.02
CA ARG A 93 5.94 6.22 7.20
C ARG A 93 4.94 5.51 8.10
N MET A 94 5.15 4.23 8.34
CA MET A 94 4.27 3.41 9.17
C MET A 94 4.98 2.96 10.43
N GLN A 95 4.25 2.97 11.54
CA GLN A 95 4.69 2.49 12.83
C GLN A 95 3.67 1.49 13.37
N LYS A 96 4.07 0.22 13.53
CA LYS A 96 3.22 -0.81 14.10
C LYS A 96 3.04 -0.64 15.59
N HIS A 97 1.86 -1.02 16.10
CA HIS A 97 1.61 -1.18 17.54
C HIS A 97 2.02 -2.56 18.03
N ASN A 98 1.73 -3.59 17.26
CA ASN A 98 2.11 -4.97 17.55
C ASN A 98 2.93 -5.52 16.37
N LEU A 99 4.15 -5.96 16.66
CA LEU A 99 5.09 -6.46 15.64
C LEU A 99 4.61 -7.73 14.94
N SER A 100 3.81 -8.56 15.65
CA SER A 100 3.32 -9.84 15.13
C SER A 100 2.13 -9.71 14.17
N ASN A 101 1.49 -8.54 14.09
CA ASN A 101 0.29 -8.34 13.28
C ASN A 101 0.57 -7.52 12.03
N LYS A 102 -0.22 -7.75 10.99
CA LYS A 102 -0.19 -6.90 9.79
C LYS A 102 -0.55 -5.46 10.16
N PRO A 103 0.07 -4.45 9.53
CA PRO A 103 -0.19 -3.06 9.86
C PRO A 103 -1.59 -2.61 9.45
N TYR A 104 -2.13 -3.13 8.36
CA TYR A 104 -3.42 -2.76 7.79
C TYR A 104 -4.06 -3.91 7.00
N VAL A 105 -5.35 -3.76 6.73
CA VAL A 105 -6.12 -4.53 5.74
C VAL A 105 -6.39 -3.63 4.53
N ALA A 106 -6.31 -4.15 3.32
CA ALA A 106 -6.51 -3.37 2.09
C ALA A 106 -7.49 -4.04 1.14
N PHE A 107 -8.48 -3.28 0.66
CA PHE A 107 -9.45 -3.66 -0.36
C PHE A 107 -9.17 -2.86 -1.64
N ARG A 108 -9.01 -3.56 -2.76
CA ARG A 108 -8.71 -2.94 -4.06
C ARG A 108 -9.86 -3.16 -5.01
N LEU A 109 -10.41 -2.07 -5.53
CA LEU A 109 -11.54 -2.11 -6.45
C LEU A 109 -11.07 -2.33 -7.89
N SER A 110 -11.74 -3.25 -8.59
CA SER A 110 -11.57 -3.42 -10.04
C SER A 110 -12.20 -2.24 -10.81
N GLY A 111 -11.87 -2.10 -12.09
CA GLY A 111 -12.50 -1.09 -12.95
C GLY A 111 -14.01 -1.31 -13.08
N ASP A 112 -14.48 -2.57 -13.11
CA ASP A 112 -15.89 -2.93 -13.18
C ASP A 112 -16.63 -2.53 -11.90
N MET A 113 -16.08 -2.88 -10.74
CA MET A 113 -16.60 -2.47 -9.44
C MET A 113 -16.75 -0.93 -9.36
N LEU A 114 -15.73 -0.21 -9.80
CA LEU A 114 -15.76 1.26 -9.79
C LEU A 114 -16.83 1.83 -10.70
N ARG A 115 -17.07 1.21 -11.88
CA ARG A 115 -18.14 1.65 -12.78
C ARG A 115 -19.52 1.45 -12.19
N HIS A 116 -19.79 0.30 -11.58
CA HIS A 116 -21.05 0.00 -10.90
C HIS A 116 -21.26 0.93 -9.70
N LEU A 117 -20.23 1.06 -8.85
CA LEU A 117 -20.26 1.94 -7.68
C LEU A 117 -20.53 3.40 -8.07
N LYS A 118 -19.81 3.92 -9.07
CA LYS A 118 -20.04 5.25 -9.63
C LYS A 118 -21.48 5.44 -10.08
N SER A 119 -21.98 4.54 -10.94
CA SER A 119 -23.34 4.68 -11.50
C SER A 119 -24.39 4.76 -10.40
N THR A 120 -24.29 3.90 -9.39
CA THR A 120 -25.22 3.88 -8.26
C THR A 120 -25.12 5.12 -7.40
N LEU A 121 -23.91 5.55 -7.05
CA LEU A 121 -23.71 6.75 -6.22
C LEU A 121 -24.14 8.02 -6.94
N MET A 122 -23.95 8.13 -8.26
CA MET A 122 -24.42 9.27 -9.04
C MET A 122 -25.96 9.38 -9.02
N ILE A 123 -26.68 8.24 -9.08
CA ILE A 123 -28.14 8.23 -8.98
C ILE A 123 -28.58 8.65 -7.58
N ILE A 124 -27.97 8.10 -6.52
CA ILE A 124 -28.35 8.37 -5.12
C ILE A 124 -28.10 9.83 -4.75
N TYR A 125 -26.97 10.42 -5.18
CA TYR A 125 -26.53 11.74 -4.76
C TYR A 125 -26.76 12.84 -5.81
N GLY A 126 -27.29 12.50 -6.98
CA GLY A 126 -27.60 13.50 -8.03
C GLY A 126 -26.37 14.20 -8.62
N ILE A 127 -25.18 13.60 -8.52
CA ILE A 127 -23.94 14.22 -8.99
C ILE A 127 -23.86 14.09 -10.52
N SER A 128 -23.98 15.20 -11.25
CA SER A 128 -23.94 15.18 -12.72
C SER A 128 -22.60 15.57 -13.32
N ASN A 129 -21.82 16.42 -12.65
CA ASN A 129 -20.57 16.96 -13.18
C ASN A 129 -19.47 16.99 -12.12
N VAL A 130 -18.40 16.21 -12.36
CA VAL A 130 -17.16 16.29 -11.59
C VAL A 130 -16.07 16.79 -12.52
N ASP A 131 -15.41 17.90 -12.16
CA ASP A 131 -14.25 18.39 -12.90
C ASP A 131 -13.06 17.44 -12.68
N ALA A 132 -12.85 16.57 -13.65
CA ALA A 132 -11.76 15.60 -13.64
C ALA A 132 -10.41 16.19 -14.10
N ASN A 133 -10.42 17.35 -14.77
CA ASN A 133 -9.24 17.96 -15.36
C ASN A 133 -8.58 19.01 -14.45
N GLY A 134 -9.29 19.44 -13.39
CA GLY A 134 -8.79 20.40 -12.42
C GLY A 134 -7.62 19.84 -11.59
N TYR A 135 -6.74 20.73 -11.15
CA TYR A 135 -5.70 20.36 -10.15
C TYR A 135 -6.36 19.87 -8.88
N ARG A 136 -6.09 18.61 -8.53
CA ARG A 136 -6.59 18.00 -7.29
C ARG A 136 -5.46 17.84 -6.29
N ASP A 137 -5.56 18.57 -5.21
CA ASP A 137 -4.67 18.42 -4.06
C ASP A 137 -4.84 17.04 -3.40
N ILE A 138 -3.81 16.59 -2.70
CA ILE A 138 -3.82 15.32 -1.94
C ILE A 138 -4.99 15.25 -0.95
N SER A 139 -5.41 16.37 -0.35
CA SER A 139 -6.55 16.43 0.57
C SER A 139 -7.89 16.06 -0.09
N LYS A 140 -7.97 16.14 -1.43
CA LYS A 140 -9.12 15.70 -2.23
C LYS A 140 -8.99 14.25 -2.71
N LYS A 141 -7.76 13.72 -2.79
CA LYS A 141 -7.44 12.37 -3.29
C LYS A 141 -7.38 11.33 -2.18
N ILE A 142 -7.25 11.77 -0.93
CA ILE A 142 -7.18 10.91 0.25
C ILE A 142 -8.23 11.37 1.25
N ALA A 143 -9.13 10.46 1.62
CA ALA A 143 -10.10 10.70 2.69
C ALA A 143 -9.84 9.71 3.82
N ILE A 144 -9.86 10.19 5.07
CA ILE A 144 -9.74 9.38 6.28
C ILE A 144 -11.05 9.51 7.06
N ARG A 145 -11.62 8.37 7.45
CA ARG A 145 -12.90 8.31 8.16
C ARG A 145 -12.85 7.32 9.31
N ASP A 146 -13.65 7.62 10.31
CA ASP A 146 -14.01 6.63 11.32
C ASP A 146 -14.91 5.58 10.69
N VAL A 147 -14.77 4.35 11.12
CA VAL A 147 -15.63 3.25 10.71
C VAL A 147 -16.01 2.43 11.93
N ASP A 148 -17.27 2.09 12.03
CA ASP A 148 -17.76 1.14 13.02
C ASP A 148 -17.19 -0.26 12.73
N LYS A 149 -16.79 -0.97 13.78
CA LYS A 149 -16.23 -2.32 13.66
C LYS A 149 -17.21 -3.28 13.00
N ALA A 150 -18.49 -3.20 13.33
CA ALA A 150 -19.51 -4.05 12.71
C ALA A 150 -19.60 -3.83 11.19
N LEU A 151 -19.49 -2.58 10.74
CA LEU A 151 -19.50 -2.24 9.33
C LEU A 151 -18.22 -2.69 8.61
N LEU A 152 -17.07 -2.63 9.30
CA LEU A 152 -15.82 -3.17 8.78
C LEU A 152 -15.88 -4.69 8.62
N ASP A 153 -16.39 -5.41 9.64
CA ASP A 153 -16.55 -6.87 9.60
C ASP A 153 -17.50 -7.28 8.45
N LEU A 154 -18.57 -6.51 8.20
CA LEU A 154 -19.43 -6.70 7.04
C LEU A 154 -18.69 -6.52 5.73
N LEU A 155 -17.84 -5.49 5.61
CA LEU A 155 -17.06 -5.23 4.41
C LEU A 155 -16.03 -6.34 4.15
N GLU A 156 -15.35 -6.82 5.18
CA GLU A 156 -14.40 -7.94 5.10
C GLU A 156 -15.12 -9.23 4.65
N ASN A 157 -16.23 -9.56 5.28
CA ASN A 157 -17.04 -10.71 4.91
C ASN A 157 -17.54 -10.61 3.45
N ALA A 158 -18.09 -9.47 3.06
CA ALA A 158 -18.57 -9.24 1.70
C ALA A 158 -17.45 -9.37 0.65
N SER A 159 -16.24 -8.93 0.97
CA SER A 159 -15.07 -9.03 0.08
C SER A 159 -14.65 -10.48 -0.20
N ASN A 160 -14.97 -11.40 0.71
CA ASN A 160 -14.66 -12.83 0.60
C ASN A 160 -15.76 -13.62 -0.11
N HIS A 161 -16.97 -13.06 -0.23
CA HIS A 161 -18.10 -13.76 -0.86
C HIS A 161 -18.18 -13.53 -2.37
N ASN A 162 -18.54 -12.33 -2.76
CA ASN A 162 -18.66 -11.97 -4.18
C ASN A 162 -18.61 -10.45 -4.37
N GLU A 163 -18.36 -10.05 -5.61
CA GLU A 163 -18.20 -8.66 -6.01
C GLU A 163 -19.47 -7.82 -5.76
N SER A 164 -20.66 -8.38 -6.01
CA SER A 164 -21.93 -7.67 -5.83
C SER A 164 -22.20 -7.37 -4.37
N SER A 165 -21.98 -8.32 -3.46
CA SER A 165 -22.10 -8.12 -2.02
C SER A 165 -21.14 -7.05 -1.52
N PHE A 166 -19.90 -7.08 -2.02
CA PHE A 166 -18.89 -6.09 -1.66
C PHE A 166 -19.29 -4.68 -2.11
N ILE A 167 -19.76 -4.53 -3.37
CA ILE A 167 -20.23 -3.23 -3.89
C ILE A 167 -21.41 -2.71 -3.07
N SER A 168 -22.40 -3.54 -2.77
CA SER A 168 -23.59 -3.14 -1.99
C SER A 168 -23.21 -2.70 -0.57
N THR A 169 -22.31 -3.43 0.08
CA THR A 169 -21.79 -3.07 1.40
C THR A 169 -21.01 -1.76 1.35
N LEU A 170 -20.24 -1.53 0.29
CA LEU A 170 -19.46 -0.30 0.12
C LEU A 170 -20.37 0.92 -0.16
N ILE A 171 -21.46 0.76 -0.94
CA ILE A 171 -22.47 1.81 -1.12
C ILE A 171 -23.09 2.18 0.24
N TYR A 172 -23.50 1.15 1.01
CA TYR A 172 -24.04 1.38 2.35
C TYR A 172 -23.02 2.09 3.27
N LEU A 173 -21.76 1.66 3.27
CA LEU A 173 -20.68 2.31 4.03
C LEU A 173 -20.54 3.79 3.64
N VAL A 174 -20.46 4.09 2.34
CA VAL A 174 -20.33 5.47 1.85
C VAL A 174 -21.55 6.31 2.25
N SER A 175 -22.77 5.72 2.24
CA SER A 175 -23.99 6.42 2.63
C SER A 175 -24.05 6.77 4.13
N ARG A 176 -23.32 6.03 4.98
CA ARG A 176 -23.23 6.29 6.43
C ARG A 176 -22.17 7.34 6.80
N ILE A 177 -21.31 7.71 5.86
CA ILE A 177 -20.25 8.69 6.09
C ILE A 177 -20.82 10.10 5.86
N GLU A 178 -20.71 10.96 6.87
CA GLU A 178 -21.00 12.37 6.72
C GLU A 178 -19.96 13.07 5.84
N ASN A 179 -20.38 14.08 5.06
CA ASN A 179 -19.51 14.82 4.14
C ASN A 179 -18.72 13.87 3.22
N ASN A 180 -19.46 12.98 2.55
CA ASN A 180 -18.89 11.93 1.69
C ASN A 180 -18.61 12.41 0.25
N GLU A 181 -18.87 13.66 -0.10
CA GLU A 181 -18.73 14.23 -1.45
C GLU A 181 -17.31 13.98 -2.02
N LYS A 182 -16.27 14.17 -1.19
CA LYS A 182 -14.89 13.92 -1.59
C LYS A 182 -14.63 12.46 -1.96
N ILE A 183 -15.25 11.53 -1.24
CA ILE A 183 -15.14 10.09 -1.50
C ILE A 183 -15.83 9.76 -2.82
N ILE A 184 -17.05 10.27 -3.03
CA ILE A 184 -17.83 10.05 -4.24
C ILE A 184 -17.10 10.64 -5.46
N GLU A 185 -16.57 11.87 -5.33
CA GLU A 185 -15.77 12.52 -6.36
C GLU A 185 -14.51 11.69 -6.71
N SER A 186 -13.80 11.17 -5.70
CA SER A 186 -12.60 10.35 -5.92
C SER A 186 -12.92 8.99 -6.57
N ILE A 187 -14.08 8.38 -6.25
CA ILE A 187 -14.61 7.19 -6.91
C ILE A 187 -14.92 7.49 -8.38
N TYR A 188 -15.60 8.61 -8.64
CA TYR A 188 -15.92 9.05 -10.00
C TYR A 188 -14.66 9.17 -10.86
N ILE A 189 -13.66 9.90 -10.40
CA ILE A 189 -12.40 10.12 -11.13
C ILE A 189 -11.64 8.81 -11.31
N SER A 190 -11.59 7.98 -10.28
CA SER A 190 -10.93 6.67 -10.34
C SER A 190 -11.61 5.70 -11.31
N SER A 191 -12.89 5.90 -11.64
CA SER A 191 -13.64 5.11 -12.61
C SER A 191 -13.36 5.48 -14.08
N MET A 192 -12.70 6.61 -14.32
CA MET A 192 -12.35 7.06 -15.68
C MET A 192 -11.27 6.16 -16.29
N SER A 193 -11.32 5.98 -17.60
CA SER A 193 -10.32 5.18 -18.31
C SER A 193 -9.30 6.10 -18.95
N PHE A 194 -8.03 5.92 -18.63
CA PHE A 194 -6.92 6.65 -19.24
C PHE A 194 -6.19 5.74 -20.24
N PHE A 195 -5.53 6.37 -21.23
CA PHE A 195 -4.72 5.61 -22.19
C PHE A 195 -3.52 4.93 -21.52
N SER A 196 -2.92 5.59 -20.54
CA SER A 196 -1.84 5.05 -19.72
C SER A 196 -2.24 3.77 -18.96
N ASP A 197 -3.53 3.62 -18.57
CA ASP A 197 -4.02 2.38 -17.95
C ASP A 197 -4.06 1.23 -18.97
N LYS A 198 -4.53 1.50 -20.20
CA LYS A 198 -4.54 0.50 -21.28
C LYS A 198 -3.13 0.00 -21.62
N VAL A 199 -2.15 0.93 -21.63
CA VAL A 199 -0.74 0.56 -21.81
C VAL A 199 -0.25 -0.30 -20.65
N ARG A 200 -0.59 0.07 -19.42
CA ARG A 200 -0.26 -0.72 -18.22
C ARG A 200 -0.85 -2.10 -18.26
N ASP A 201 -2.12 -2.26 -18.59
CA ASP A 201 -2.82 -3.55 -18.65
C ASP A 201 -2.14 -4.50 -19.65
N ILE A 202 -1.64 -3.96 -20.78
CA ILE A 202 -0.88 -4.74 -21.75
C ILE A 202 0.46 -5.22 -21.17
N ILE A 203 1.20 -4.33 -20.51
CA ILE A 203 2.50 -4.63 -19.89
C ILE A 203 2.34 -5.66 -18.77
N GLU A 204 1.32 -5.52 -17.93
CA GLU A 204 1.09 -6.38 -16.77
C GLU A 204 0.69 -7.82 -17.12
N LYS A 205 0.22 -8.08 -18.35
CA LYS A 205 -0.03 -9.45 -18.82
C LYS A 205 1.26 -10.30 -18.85
N ASN A 206 2.41 -9.67 -19.10
CA ASN A 206 3.69 -10.36 -19.10
C ASN A 206 4.84 -9.40 -18.76
N LEU A 207 5.11 -9.19 -17.48
CA LEU A 207 6.15 -8.27 -17.00
C LEU A 207 7.57 -8.75 -17.30
N SER A 208 7.77 -10.05 -17.53
CA SER A 208 9.09 -10.61 -17.87
C SER A 208 9.52 -10.29 -19.30
N ARG A 209 8.56 -9.97 -20.19
CA ARG A 209 8.84 -9.63 -21.59
C ARG A 209 9.70 -8.35 -21.68
N LYS A 210 10.60 -8.30 -22.67
CA LYS A 210 11.32 -7.08 -23.03
C LYS A 210 10.37 -6.13 -23.77
N TRP A 211 9.72 -5.26 -23.03
CA TRP A 211 8.80 -4.26 -23.57
C TRP A 211 9.55 -3.07 -24.15
N THR A 212 9.09 -2.59 -25.31
CA THR A 212 9.55 -1.36 -25.99
C THR A 212 8.36 -0.54 -26.40
N LEU A 213 8.57 0.74 -26.69
CA LEU A 213 7.50 1.60 -27.17
C LEU A 213 6.96 1.12 -28.54
N ALA A 214 7.83 0.56 -29.41
CA ALA A 214 7.45 -0.05 -30.69
C ALA A 214 6.44 -1.18 -30.49
N ILE A 215 6.67 -2.10 -29.56
CA ILE A 215 5.73 -3.20 -29.27
C ILE A 215 4.36 -2.67 -28.83
N ILE A 216 4.32 -1.60 -28.04
CA ILE A 216 3.05 -0.97 -27.65
C ILE A 216 2.38 -0.30 -28.85
N ALA A 217 3.16 0.35 -29.70
CA ALA A 217 2.66 0.98 -30.93
C ALA A 217 2.01 -0.04 -31.88
N ASP A 218 2.66 -1.20 -32.06
CA ASP A 218 2.12 -2.31 -32.84
C ASP A 218 0.79 -2.84 -32.26
N VAL A 219 0.69 -3.02 -30.95
CA VAL A 219 -0.56 -3.49 -30.30
C VAL A 219 -1.73 -2.52 -30.52
N PHE A 220 -1.47 -1.22 -30.60
CA PHE A 220 -2.49 -0.19 -30.83
C PHE A 220 -2.67 0.18 -32.32
N ASN A 221 -1.88 -0.41 -33.24
CA ASN A 221 -1.83 -0.08 -34.66
C ASN A 221 -1.63 1.44 -34.93
N VAL A 222 -0.68 2.04 -34.22
CA VAL A 222 -0.33 3.46 -34.34
C VAL A 222 1.19 3.62 -34.29
N SER A 223 1.70 4.82 -34.63
CA SER A 223 3.12 5.11 -34.52
C SER A 223 3.58 5.29 -33.06
N GLU A 224 4.86 5.05 -32.77
CA GLU A 224 5.47 5.33 -31.47
C GLU A 224 5.28 6.79 -31.03
N ILE A 225 5.33 7.72 -32.00
CA ILE A 225 5.11 9.15 -31.77
C ILE A 225 3.68 9.37 -31.24
N THR A 226 2.70 8.67 -31.80
CA THR A 226 1.30 8.76 -31.36
C THR A 226 1.13 8.24 -29.93
N ILE A 227 1.76 7.09 -29.58
CA ILE A 227 1.77 6.57 -28.21
C ILE A 227 2.38 7.59 -27.26
N ARG A 228 3.55 8.14 -27.60
CA ARG A 228 4.26 9.13 -26.77
C ARG A 228 3.40 10.35 -26.51
N LYS A 229 2.83 10.97 -27.53
CA LYS A 229 1.95 12.15 -27.40
C LYS A 229 0.73 11.88 -26.51
N ARG A 230 0.08 10.70 -26.67
CA ARG A 230 -1.06 10.32 -25.82
C ARG A 230 -0.67 10.14 -24.36
N LEU A 231 0.49 9.52 -24.09
CA LEU A 231 0.97 9.38 -22.71
C LEU A 231 1.37 10.74 -22.12
N GLU A 232 2.04 11.59 -22.87
CA GLU A 232 2.44 12.94 -22.44
C GLU A 232 1.23 13.82 -22.11
N SER A 233 0.14 13.73 -22.88
CA SER A 233 -1.11 14.46 -22.57
C SER A 233 -1.71 14.04 -21.22
N GLU A 234 -1.43 12.82 -20.75
CA GLU A 234 -1.80 12.31 -19.42
C GLU A 234 -0.66 12.47 -18.39
N ARG A 235 0.40 13.22 -18.70
CA ARG A 235 1.60 13.40 -17.86
C ARG A 235 2.25 12.07 -17.46
N ALA A 236 2.22 11.10 -18.36
CA ALA A 236 2.80 9.77 -18.18
C ALA A 236 3.87 9.51 -19.25
N ASN A 237 4.78 8.56 -18.99
CA ASN A 237 5.68 8.05 -20.00
C ASN A 237 5.83 6.53 -19.88
N PHE A 238 6.20 5.89 -20.99
CA PHE A 238 6.28 4.43 -21.08
C PHE A 238 7.24 3.80 -20.08
N ASN A 239 8.45 4.35 -19.95
CA ASN A 239 9.46 3.78 -19.04
C ASN A 239 9.03 3.86 -17.59
N GLN A 240 8.35 4.95 -17.23
CA GLN A 240 7.80 5.13 -15.88
C GLN A 240 6.68 4.12 -15.62
N ILE A 241 5.77 3.90 -16.58
CA ILE A 241 4.70 2.91 -16.46
C ILE A 241 5.30 1.50 -16.28
N LEU A 242 6.25 1.11 -17.15
CA LEU A 242 6.91 -0.19 -17.07
C LEU A 242 7.63 -0.41 -15.73
N MET A 243 8.38 0.60 -15.27
CA MET A 243 9.10 0.52 -14.00
C MET A 243 8.14 0.40 -12.82
N GLN A 244 7.11 1.24 -12.77
CA GLN A 244 6.10 1.21 -11.70
C GLN A 244 5.37 -0.14 -11.67
N SER A 245 4.94 -0.69 -12.81
CA SER A 245 4.28 -1.99 -12.90
C SER A 245 5.19 -3.12 -12.38
N ARG A 246 6.47 -3.11 -12.78
CA ARG A 246 7.46 -4.09 -12.30
C ARG A 246 7.68 -3.99 -10.80
N MET A 247 7.89 -2.80 -10.26
CA MET A 247 8.13 -2.61 -8.82
C MET A 247 6.89 -2.93 -7.99
N SER A 248 5.70 -2.54 -8.43
CA SER A 248 4.45 -2.89 -7.76
C SER A 248 4.20 -4.39 -7.72
N LYS A 249 4.45 -5.11 -8.84
CA LYS A 249 4.32 -6.57 -8.87
C LYS A 249 5.38 -7.25 -8.00
N ALA A 250 6.62 -6.74 -8.00
CA ALA A 250 7.67 -7.25 -7.12
C ALA A 250 7.29 -7.15 -5.64
N ALA A 251 6.75 -6.00 -5.22
CA ALA A 251 6.27 -5.80 -3.84
C ALA A 251 5.18 -6.81 -3.46
N LEU A 252 4.23 -7.09 -4.37
CA LEU A 252 3.18 -8.09 -4.13
C LEU A 252 3.77 -9.50 -4.02
N LEU A 253 4.63 -9.91 -4.97
CA LEU A 253 5.25 -11.24 -4.98
C LEU A 253 6.11 -11.50 -3.74
N LEU A 254 6.81 -10.47 -3.23
CA LEU A 254 7.57 -10.57 -1.98
C LEU A 254 6.67 -10.89 -0.77
N LEU A 255 5.41 -10.47 -0.78
CA LEU A 255 4.47 -10.72 0.33
C LEU A 255 3.76 -12.08 0.21
N GLU A 256 3.79 -12.73 -0.94
CA GLU A 256 3.16 -14.04 -1.18
C GLU A 256 3.92 -15.23 -0.56
N ASN A 257 4.92 -15.02 0.29
CA ASN A 257 5.69 -16.00 1.09
C ASN A 257 6.33 -17.19 0.33
N SER A 258 6.09 -17.34 -0.97
CA SER A 258 6.51 -18.50 -1.77
C SER A 258 7.72 -18.24 -2.67
N TYR A 259 8.14 -16.97 -2.81
CA TYR A 259 9.16 -16.60 -3.78
C TYR A 259 10.43 -16.06 -3.15
N GLN A 260 11.57 -16.59 -3.61
CA GLN A 260 12.88 -15.99 -3.30
C GLN A 260 13.08 -14.71 -4.10
N VAL A 261 13.93 -13.81 -3.61
CA VAL A 261 14.25 -12.52 -4.27
C VAL A 261 14.72 -12.72 -5.72
N SER A 262 15.46 -13.81 -6.01
CA SER A 262 15.91 -14.17 -7.36
C SER A 262 14.75 -14.55 -8.28
N GLN A 263 13.77 -15.28 -7.77
CA GLN A 263 12.58 -15.66 -8.53
C GLN A 263 11.73 -14.42 -8.85
N VAL A 264 11.51 -13.56 -7.85
CA VAL A 264 10.79 -12.28 -8.04
C VAL A 264 11.48 -11.44 -9.12
N SER A 265 12.81 -11.30 -9.06
CA SER A 265 13.58 -10.56 -10.08
C SER A 265 13.31 -11.07 -11.50
N ASN A 266 13.37 -12.38 -11.71
CA ASN A 266 13.11 -13.00 -13.02
C ASN A 266 11.66 -12.83 -13.47
N MET A 267 10.68 -13.01 -12.58
CA MET A 267 9.24 -12.85 -12.89
C MET A 267 8.88 -11.46 -13.37
N ILE A 268 9.58 -10.44 -12.92
CA ILE A 268 9.37 -9.05 -13.36
C ILE A 268 10.28 -8.62 -14.52
N GLY A 269 11.06 -9.57 -15.10
CA GLY A 269 11.92 -9.31 -16.25
C GLY A 269 13.21 -8.58 -15.94
N ILE A 270 13.78 -8.81 -14.76
CA ILE A 270 15.10 -8.28 -14.36
C ILE A 270 16.00 -9.48 -14.06
N SER A 271 16.95 -9.77 -14.94
CA SER A 271 17.82 -10.96 -14.85
C SER A 271 18.86 -10.86 -13.73
N SER A 272 19.35 -9.66 -13.43
CA SER A 272 20.35 -9.44 -12.37
C SER A 272 19.70 -9.17 -11.03
N VAL A 273 19.86 -10.09 -10.08
CA VAL A 273 19.32 -9.95 -8.71
C VAL A 273 19.90 -8.74 -8.00
N SER A 274 21.21 -8.49 -8.13
CA SER A 274 21.86 -7.33 -7.52
C SER A 274 21.32 -6.00 -8.09
N TYR A 275 21.07 -5.97 -9.40
CA TYR A 275 20.46 -4.81 -10.04
C TYR A 275 19.02 -4.62 -9.56
N PHE A 276 18.24 -5.70 -9.44
CA PHE A 276 16.87 -5.65 -8.88
C PHE A 276 16.85 -5.10 -7.46
N ILE A 277 17.72 -5.61 -6.56
CA ILE A 277 17.79 -5.14 -5.17
C ILE A 277 18.08 -3.64 -5.12
N ARG A 278 19.04 -3.16 -5.92
CA ARG A 278 19.38 -1.73 -6.01
C ARG A 278 18.21 -0.91 -6.54
N LEU A 279 17.54 -1.40 -7.59
CA LEU A 279 16.40 -0.73 -8.21
C LEU A 279 15.19 -0.64 -7.26
N PHE A 280 14.89 -1.73 -6.56
CA PHE A 280 13.82 -1.78 -5.56
C PHE A 280 14.10 -0.80 -4.40
N ASN A 281 15.34 -0.77 -3.91
CA ASN A 281 15.75 0.16 -2.87
C ASN A 281 15.70 1.62 -3.34
N ASN A 282 16.15 1.90 -4.55
CA ASN A 282 16.05 3.26 -5.10
C ASN A 282 14.60 3.70 -5.30
N HIS A 283 13.70 2.76 -5.64
CA HIS A 283 12.29 3.06 -5.87
C HIS A 283 11.52 3.26 -4.56
N PHE A 284 11.64 2.31 -3.63
CA PHE A 284 10.87 2.29 -2.39
C PHE A 284 11.61 2.83 -1.15
N GLY A 285 12.91 3.05 -1.23
CA GLY A 285 13.73 3.50 -0.09
C GLY A 285 14.06 2.39 0.91
N VAL A 286 13.69 1.14 0.62
CA VAL A 286 13.95 -0.05 1.44
C VAL A 286 14.35 -1.22 0.57
N THR A 287 15.17 -2.14 1.09
CA THR A 287 15.52 -3.36 0.38
C THR A 287 14.34 -4.34 0.34
N PRO A 288 14.30 -5.30 -0.64
CA PRO A 288 13.29 -6.35 -0.68
C PRO A 288 13.16 -7.12 0.64
N LYS A 289 14.29 -7.41 1.32
CA LYS A 289 14.33 -8.12 2.61
C LYS A 289 13.72 -7.29 3.74
N GLN A 290 14.04 -5.99 3.83
CA GLN A 290 13.44 -5.09 4.83
C GLN A 290 11.94 -4.95 4.62
N PHE A 291 11.51 -4.79 3.35
CA PHE A 291 10.10 -4.74 2.98
C PHE A 291 9.36 -6.01 3.41
N TYR A 292 9.88 -7.17 3.02
CA TYR A 292 9.32 -8.47 3.39
C TYR A 292 9.21 -8.65 4.90
N ASN A 293 10.29 -8.43 5.64
CA ASN A 293 10.32 -8.62 7.09
C ASN A 293 9.26 -7.76 7.81
N TYR A 294 9.08 -6.51 7.39
CA TYR A 294 8.10 -5.61 8.00
C TYR A 294 6.66 -6.10 7.81
N PHE A 295 6.31 -6.63 6.63
CA PHE A 295 4.95 -7.04 6.31
C PHE A 295 4.65 -8.52 6.60
N LYS A 296 5.69 -9.35 6.76
CA LYS A 296 5.54 -10.80 7.00
C LYS A 296 4.97 -11.13 8.36
N SER A 297 5.21 -10.29 9.37
CA SER A 297 4.72 -10.54 10.72
C SER A 297 3.19 -10.58 10.75
N GLY A 298 2.67 -11.79 10.95
CA GLY A 298 1.25 -12.13 11.01
C GLY A 298 1.05 -13.55 10.61
#